data_54cf8b1fec22980e58f05dbd7d81b3d5
#
_entry.id   54cf8b1fec22980e58f05dbd7d81b3d5
#
_cell.length_a   1.000
_cell.length_b   1.000
_cell.length_c   1.000
_cell.angle_alpha   90.00
_cell.angle_beta   90.00
_cell.angle_gamma   90.00
#
_symmetry.space_group_name_H-M   'P 1'
#
loop_
_entity.id
_entity.type
_entity.pdbx_description
1 polymer ?
#
loop_
_entity_poly.entity_id
_entity_poly.type
_entity_poly.pdbx_seq_one_letter_code
_entity_poly.pdbx_strand_id
1 'polypeptide(L)' 'MRNILFYEIREEAKAKAKELKKKGSRVTITKEPRPYKADDGRLFYYSVMWIF' A
#
# COMPACT_ATOMS: atom_id res chain seq x y z
N MET A 1 -15.74 -4.16 0.53
CA MET A 1 -14.93 -4.08 -0.71
C MET A 1 -13.47 -3.89 -0.34
N ARG A 2 -12.58 -4.72 -0.91
CA ARG A 2 -11.14 -4.61 -0.65
C ARG A 2 -10.49 -3.66 -1.63
N ASN A 3 -9.62 -2.81 -1.12
CA ASN A 3 -8.84 -1.90 -1.93
C ASN A 3 -7.37 -2.14 -1.64
N ILE A 4 -6.55 -2.05 -2.68
CA ILE A 4 -5.11 -2.22 -2.53
C ILE A 4 -4.37 -1.20 -3.40
N LEU A 5 -3.30 -0.64 -2.83
CA LEU A 5 -2.39 0.25 -3.55
C LEU A 5 -0.97 -0.21 -3.32
N PHE A 6 -0.12 -0.02 -4.33
CA PHE A 6 1.28 -0.38 -4.27
C PHE A 6 2.14 0.88 -4.21
N TYR A 7 3.22 0.81 -3.45
CA TYR A 7 4.14 1.93 -3.27
C TYR A 7 5.59 1.50 -3.42
N GLU A 8 6.41 2.39 -3.94
CA GLU A 8 7.83 2.15 -4.12
C GLU A 8 8.59 2.30 -2.81
N ILE A 9 8.20 3.25 -1.97
CA ILE A 9 8.89 3.53 -0.73
C ILE A 9 7.95 3.44 0.48
N ARG A 10 8.54 3.04 1.61
CA ARG A 10 7.81 2.77 2.84
C ARG A 10 7.06 3.99 3.38
N GLU A 11 7.68 5.17 3.31
CA GLU A 11 7.08 6.40 3.84
C GLU A 11 5.77 6.73 3.14
N GLU A 12 5.69 6.50 1.83
CA GLU A 12 4.47 6.72 1.07
C GLU A 12 3.37 5.77 1.53
N ALA A 13 3.72 4.50 1.73
CA ALA A 13 2.77 3.51 2.21
C ALA A 13 2.25 3.86 3.60
N LYS A 14 3.15 4.30 4.50
CA LYS A 14 2.77 4.72 5.85
C LYS A 14 1.86 5.95 5.84
N ALA A 15 2.16 6.92 5.00
CA ALA A 15 1.35 8.13 4.91
C ALA A 15 -0.07 7.79 4.47
N LYS A 16 -0.21 6.94 3.48
CA LYS A 16 -1.53 6.50 3.02
C LYS A 16 -2.27 5.71 4.08
N ALA A 17 -1.57 4.81 4.77
CA ALA A 17 -2.17 4.02 5.84
C ALA A 17 -2.70 4.91 6.96
N LYS A 18 -1.94 5.93 7.35
CA LYS A 18 -2.35 6.87 8.38
C LYS A 18 -3.61 7.64 7.97
N GLU A 19 -3.66 8.09 6.73
CA GLU A 19 -4.83 8.78 6.19
C GLU A 19 -6.08 7.89 6.25
N LEU A 20 -5.95 6.64 5.83
CA LEU A 20 -7.07 5.70 5.83
C LEU A 20 -7.53 5.34 7.23
N LYS A 21 -6.61 5.21 8.18
CA LYS A 21 -6.96 4.95 9.59
C LYS A 21 -7.77 6.09 10.17
N LYS A 22 -7.46 7.32 9.82
CA LYS A 22 -8.24 8.48 10.27
C LYS A 22 -9.68 8.44 9.77
N LYS A 23 -9.91 7.80 8.63
CA LYS A 23 -11.24 7.65 8.05
C LYS A 23 -11.99 6.43 8.61
N GLY A 24 -11.37 5.70 9.53
CA GLY A 24 -11.99 4.55 10.18
C GLY A 24 -11.82 3.23 9.46
N SER A 25 -10.99 3.18 8.44
CA SER A 25 -10.75 1.93 7.68
C SER A 25 -9.76 1.02 8.40
N ARG A 26 -9.91 -0.28 8.20
CA ARG A 26 -8.90 -1.25 8.62
C ARG A 26 -7.82 -1.29 7.55
N VAL A 27 -6.59 -1.09 7.97
CA VAL A 27 -5.46 -0.95 7.03
C VAL A 27 -4.38 -1.96 7.37
N THR A 28 -3.86 -2.62 6.36
CA THR A 28 -2.73 -3.53 6.48
C THR A 28 -1.64 -3.07 5.52
N ILE A 29 -0.42 -2.91 6.03
CA ILE A 29 0.76 -2.63 5.21
C ILE A 29 1.56 -3.91 5.11
N THR A 30 1.92 -4.30 3.90
CA THR A 30 2.71 -5.50 3.66
C THR A 30 3.96 -5.12 2.86
N LYS A 31 5.11 -5.61 3.32
CA LYS A 31 6.34 -5.55 2.54
C LYS A 31 6.39 -6.78 1.66
N GLU A 32 6.42 -6.58 0.36
CA GLU A 32 6.44 -7.68 -0.58
C GLU A 32 7.83 -8.33 -0.65
N PRO A 33 7.95 -9.65 -0.50
CA PRO A 33 9.25 -10.33 -0.66
C PRO A 33 9.74 -10.26 -2.10
N ARG A 34 8.81 -10.16 -3.05
CA ARG A 34 9.12 -9.93 -4.47
C ARG A 34 8.42 -8.66 -4.91
N PRO A 35 9.13 -7.68 -5.46
CA PRO A 35 8.48 -6.45 -5.85
C PRO A 35 7.50 -6.68 -7.00
N TYR A 36 6.38 -5.95 -6.96
CA TYR A 36 5.44 -5.93 -8.06
C TYR A 36 6.00 -5.00 -9.14
N LYS A 37 6.15 -5.51 -10.35
CA LYS A 37 6.65 -4.72 -11.47
C LYS A 37 5.49 -4.16 -12.29
N ALA A 38 5.42 -2.84 -12.36
CA ALA A 38 4.43 -2.16 -13.17
C ALA A 38 4.85 -2.15 -14.64
N ASP A 39 3.90 -1.84 -15.54
CA ASP A 39 4.16 -1.81 -16.98
C ASP A 39 5.21 -0.79 -17.37
N ASP A 40 5.35 0.28 -16.60
CA ASP A 40 6.34 1.33 -16.86
C ASP A 40 7.73 1.02 -16.28
N GLY A 41 7.93 -0.17 -15.72
CA GLY A 41 9.20 -0.61 -15.17
C GLY A 41 9.41 -0.29 -13.70
N ARG A 42 8.46 0.36 -13.04
CA ARG A 42 8.57 0.64 -11.60
C ARG A 42 8.46 -0.62 -10.79
N LEU A 43 9.20 -0.66 -9.68
CA LEU A 43 9.14 -1.77 -8.74
C LEU A 43 8.47 -1.29 -7.45
N PHE A 44 7.38 -1.94 -7.08
CA PHE A 44 6.64 -1.62 -5.86
C PHE A 44 6.94 -2.68 -4.80
N TYR A 45 7.56 -2.25 -3.70
CA TYR A 45 7.96 -3.15 -2.62
C TYR A 45 6.94 -3.20 -1.48
N TYR A 46 6.03 -2.24 -1.42
CA TYR A 46 5.06 -2.13 -0.34
C TYR A 46 3.65 -2.10 -0.87
N SER A 47 2.75 -2.73 -0.16
CA SER A 47 1.33 -2.64 -0.47
C SER A 47 0.55 -2.17 0.75
N VAL A 48 -0.49 -1.39 0.49
CA VAL A 48 -1.44 -0.95 1.51
C VAL A 48 -2.80 -1.48 1.10
N MET A 49 -3.38 -2.30 1.96
CA MET A 49 -4.71 -2.86 1.74
C MET A 49 -5.64 -2.36 2.84
N TRP A 50 -6.85 -1.99 2.45
CA TRP A 50 -7.83 -1.54 3.44
C TRP A 50 -9.23 -2.01 3.08
N ILE A 51 -10.06 -2.09 4.12
CA ILE A 51 -11.45 -2.51 4.03
C ILE A 51 -12.31 -1.46 4.71
N PHE A 52 -13.36 -1.05 4.04
CA PHE A 52 -14.34 -0.15 4.63
C PHE A 52 -15.37 -0.92 5.45
#